data_3cddb22e090a451ff15720b9c3fbc9b2
#
_entry.id   3cddb22e090a451ff15720b9c3fbc9b2
#
_cell.length_a   1.000
_cell.length_b   1.000
_cell.length_c   1.000
_cell.angle_alpha   90.00
_cell.angle_beta   90.00
_cell.angle_gamma   90.00
#
_symmetry.space_group_name_H-M   'P 1'
#
loop_
_entity.id
_entity.type
_entity.pdbx_description
1 polymer ?
#
loop_
_entity_poly.entity_id
_entity_poly.type
_entity_poly.pdbx_seq_one_letter_code
_entity_poly.pdbx_strand_id
1 'polypeptide(L)'
;MSKVTEKVTQLAQPVARELGLEIWDVEYLREAGQWYLRIYIDKEGGVSINDCEAMSRTMDPLLDEADPIQEAYVFEVSSAGAERELKRPGDFERYMGALVEVKHYQPVNGAKSHVGKLVGYDNGAVTLEINGEAVSFDKAQVAQVRLRVEF
;
A
#
# COMPACT_ATOMS: atom_id res chain seq x y z
N MET A 1 -20.89 -1.00 -6.04
CA MET A 1 -20.44 -0.15 -4.92
C MET A 1 -21.62 0.24 -4.07
N SER A 2 -21.50 0.18 -2.74
CA SER A 2 -22.59 0.55 -1.84
C SER A 2 -22.75 2.06 -1.73
N LYS A 3 -23.90 2.53 -1.24
CA LYS A 3 -24.14 3.95 -1.00
C LYS A 3 -23.15 4.53 0.03
N VAL A 4 -22.77 3.74 1.03
CA VAL A 4 -21.80 4.13 2.04
C VAL A 4 -20.42 4.35 1.41
N THR A 5 -19.94 3.39 0.63
CA THR A 5 -18.62 3.49 0.01
C THR A 5 -18.57 4.63 -1.01
N GLU A 6 -19.64 4.86 -1.75
CA GLU A 6 -19.72 5.99 -2.69
C GLU A 6 -19.62 7.33 -1.95
N LYS A 7 -20.41 7.49 -0.88
CA LYS A 7 -20.41 8.73 -0.11
C LYS A 7 -19.07 8.99 0.55
N VAL A 8 -18.48 7.96 1.15
CA VAL A 8 -17.15 8.06 1.78
C VAL A 8 -16.09 8.40 0.73
N THR A 9 -16.14 7.77 -0.44
CA THR A 9 -15.21 8.07 -1.52
C THR A 9 -15.31 9.53 -1.93
N GLN A 10 -16.53 10.08 -2.07
CA GLN A 10 -16.74 11.47 -2.42
C GLN A 10 -16.17 12.43 -1.37
N LEU A 11 -16.28 12.07 -0.08
CA LEU A 11 -15.67 12.86 1.00
C LEU A 11 -14.15 12.76 0.99
N ALA A 12 -13.63 11.59 0.68
CA ALA A 12 -12.20 11.30 0.76
C ALA A 12 -11.39 11.85 -0.41
N GLN A 13 -11.97 11.94 -1.61
CA GLN A 13 -11.24 12.39 -2.80
C GLN A 13 -10.58 13.75 -2.66
N PRO A 14 -11.28 14.81 -2.20
CA PRO A 14 -10.64 16.10 -2.01
C PRO A 14 -9.53 16.07 -0.96
N VAL A 15 -9.72 15.31 0.10
CA VAL A 15 -8.73 15.16 1.18
C VAL A 15 -7.47 14.49 0.65
N ALA A 16 -7.62 13.40 -0.09
CA ALA A 16 -6.48 12.69 -0.67
C ALA A 16 -5.71 13.61 -1.63
N ARG A 17 -6.43 14.34 -2.47
CA ARG A 17 -5.81 15.28 -3.42
C ARG A 17 -5.00 16.36 -2.71
N GLU A 18 -5.54 16.92 -1.65
CA GLU A 18 -4.87 17.94 -0.85
C GLU A 18 -3.60 17.40 -0.19
N LEU A 19 -3.62 16.13 0.23
CA LEU A 19 -2.48 15.49 0.88
C LEU A 19 -1.49 14.86 -0.11
N GLY A 20 -1.75 14.94 -1.41
CA GLY A 20 -0.90 14.31 -2.41
C GLY A 20 -1.03 12.80 -2.49
N LEU A 21 -2.18 12.29 -2.10
CA LEU A 21 -2.47 10.85 -2.06
C LEU A 21 -3.53 10.49 -3.09
N GLU A 22 -3.62 9.20 -3.41
CA GLU A 22 -4.64 8.64 -4.27
C GLU A 22 -5.51 7.69 -3.46
N ILE A 23 -6.81 7.64 -3.73
CA ILE A 23 -7.71 6.63 -3.17
C ILE A 23 -7.64 5.40 -4.07
N TRP A 24 -7.15 4.30 -3.55
CA TRP A 24 -7.09 3.05 -4.29
C TRP A 24 -8.41 2.27 -4.17
N ASP A 25 -8.96 2.22 -2.95
CA ASP A 25 -10.23 1.54 -2.70
C ASP A 25 -10.84 2.02 -1.39
N VAL A 26 -12.16 1.83 -1.25
CA VAL A 26 -12.89 2.08 -0.01
C VAL A 26 -13.75 0.85 0.25
N GLU A 27 -13.59 0.26 1.43
CA GLU A 27 -14.36 -0.91 1.84
C GLU A 27 -15.20 -0.60 3.09
N TYR A 28 -16.45 -1.08 3.09
CA TYR A 28 -17.29 -1.09 4.26
C TYR A 28 -17.80 -2.52 4.46
N LEU A 29 -17.27 -3.17 5.48
CA LEU A 29 -17.50 -4.61 5.67
C LEU A 29 -17.62 -4.96 7.15
N ARG A 30 -18.15 -6.14 7.42
CA ARG A 30 -18.32 -6.66 8.76
C ARG A 30 -17.43 -7.89 8.93
N GLU A 31 -16.58 -7.85 9.95
CA GLU A 31 -15.72 -8.98 10.32
C GLU A 31 -15.90 -9.26 11.82
N ALA A 32 -16.11 -10.52 12.17
CA ALA A 32 -16.24 -10.97 13.56
C ALA A 32 -17.24 -10.12 14.38
N GLY A 33 -18.35 -9.71 13.76
CA GLY A 33 -19.39 -8.92 14.42
C GLY A 33 -19.11 -7.42 14.52
N GLN A 34 -17.98 -6.95 14.02
CA GLN A 34 -17.59 -5.55 14.04
C GLN A 34 -17.62 -4.97 12.63
N TRP A 35 -18.18 -3.76 12.47
CA TRP A 35 -18.13 -3.04 11.20
C TRP A 35 -16.84 -2.28 11.06
N TYR A 36 -16.26 -2.30 9.84
CA TYR A 36 -15.04 -1.60 9.50
C TYR A 36 -15.25 -0.74 8.26
N LEU A 37 -14.84 0.50 8.34
CA LEU A 37 -14.69 1.37 7.19
C LEU A 37 -13.20 1.51 6.92
N ARG A 38 -12.74 1.03 5.77
CA ARG A 38 -11.33 1.06 5.41
C ARG A 38 -11.13 1.86 4.13
N ILE A 39 -10.19 2.79 4.18
CA ILE A 39 -9.75 3.55 3.02
C ILE A 39 -8.33 3.12 2.71
N TYR A 40 -8.12 2.65 1.49
CA TYR A 40 -6.80 2.26 1.00
C TYR A 40 -6.26 3.40 0.17
N ILE A 41 -5.12 3.94 0.57
CA ILE A 41 -4.45 5.05 -0.11
C ILE A 41 -3.18 4.59 -0.78
N ASP A 42 -2.79 5.30 -1.83
CA ASP A 42 -1.58 5.01 -2.59
C ASP A 42 -0.87 6.31 -2.93
N LYS A 43 0.40 6.19 -3.28
CA LYS A 43 1.19 7.35 -3.68
C LYS A 43 2.46 6.84 -4.36
N GLU A 44 2.95 7.59 -5.33
CA GLU A 44 4.20 7.28 -5.99
C GLU A 44 5.34 7.20 -4.97
N GLY A 45 6.12 6.15 -5.02
CA GLY A 45 7.19 5.89 -4.05
C GLY A 45 6.74 5.21 -2.77
N GLY A 46 5.43 4.97 -2.62
CA GLY A 46 4.87 4.27 -1.45
C GLY A 46 4.33 5.21 -0.39
N VAL A 47 3.42 4.69 0.42
CA VAL A 47 2.72 5.41 1.49
C VAL A 47 3.45 5.17 2.81
N SER A 48 3.64 6.24 3.59
CA SER A 48 4.21 6.16 4.93
C SER A 48 3.12 6.11 6.00
N ILE A 49 3.50 5.78 7.24
CA ILE A 49 2.57 5.82 8.36
C ILE A 49 2.03 7.26 8.58
N ASN A 50 2.88 8.26 8.36
CA ASN A 50 2.46 9.67 8.48
C ASN A 50 1.38 10.02 7.46
N ASP A 51 1.46 9.48 6.25
CA ASP A 51 0.42 9.65 5.24
C ASP A 51 -0.91 9.08 5.70
N CYS A 52 -0.90 7.88 6.28
CA CYS A 52 -2.09 7.24 6.82
C CYS A 52 -2.68 8.04 7.98
N GLU A 53 -1.85 8.53 8.89
CA GLU A 53 -2.29 9.35 10.01
C GLU A 53 -2.90 10.68 9.56
N ALA A 54 -2.29 11.34 8.59
CA ALA A 54 -2.78 12.60 8.05
C ALA A 54 -4.15 12.41 7.41
N MET A 55 -4.32 11.35 6.62
CA MET A 55 -5.60 11.02 5.98
C MET A 55 -6.67 10.70 7.04
N SER A 56 -6.35 9.87 8.01
CA SER A 56 -7.27 9.49 9.09
C SER A 56 -7.70 10.70 9.90
N ARG A 57 -6.77 11.54 10.30
CA ARG A 57 -7.03 12.71 11.12
C ARG A 57 -7.90 13.74 10.40
N THR A 58 -7.67 13.93 9.10
CA THR A 58 -8.44 14.86 8.30
C THR A 58 -9.84 14.33 8.01
N MET A 59 -9.99 13.01 7.83
CA MET A 59 -11.28 12.39 7.55
C MET A 59 -12.20 12.31 8.76
N ASP A 60 -11.66 12.15 9.97
CA ASP A 60 -12.48 11.97 11.18
C ASP A 60 -13.58 13.01 11.35
N PRO A 61 -13.28 14.34 11.33
CA PRO A 61 -14.35 15.33 11.48
C PRO A 61 -15.33 15.35 10.30
N LEU A 62 -14.88 15.02 9.10
CA LEU A 62 -15.75 14.95 7.92
C LEU A 62 -16.73 13.77 8.02
N LEU A 63 -16.28 12.64 8.53
CA LEU A 63 -17.12 11.48 8.76
C LEU A 63 -18.15 11.74 9.88
N ASP A 64 -17.73 12.42 10.94
CA ASP A 64 -18.63 12.79 12.03
C ASP A 64 -19.74 13.74 11.55
N GLU A 65 -19.38 14.72 10.75
CA GLU A 65 -20.35 15.70 10.24
C GLU A 65 -21.31 15.08 9.22
N ALA A 66 -20.79 14.29 8.27
CA ALA A 66 -21.61 13.69 7.23
C ALA A 66 -22.42 12.50 7.73
N ASP A 67 -21.93 11.82 8.76
CA ASP A 67 -22.57 10.67 9.40
C ASP A 67 -23.12 9.64 8.38
N PRO A 68 -22.26 9.11 7.49
CA PRO A 68 -22.73 8.23 6.41
C PRO A 68 -23.08 6.82 6.86
N ILE A 69 -22.71 6.44 8.08
CA ILE A 69 -22.88 5.09 8.61
C ILE A 69 -23.69 5.14 9.90
N GLN A 70 -24.74 4.35 9.95
CA GLN A 70 -25.64 4.31 11.11
C GLN A 70 -25.13 3.40 12.23
N GLU A 71 -24.40 2.34 11.86
CA GLU A 71 -23.87 1.38 12.82
C GLU A 71 -22.58 1.92 13.45
N ALA A 72 -22.26 1.43 14.65
CA ALA A 72 -20.95 1.67 15.22
C ALA A 72 -19.89 0.98 14.35
N TYR A 73 -18.81 1.66 14.05
CA TYR A 73 -17.76 1.15 13.17
C TYR A 73 -16.37 1.60 13.60
N VAL A 74 -15.37 0.85 13.13
CA VAL A 74 -13.96 1.22 13.27
C VAL A 74 -13.50 1.81 11.94
N PHE A 75 -12.89 2.99 11.99
CA PHE A 75 -12.34 3.63 10.81
C PHE A 75 -10.83 3.36 10.74
N GLU A 76 -10.40 2.86 9.60
CA GLU A 76 -8.99 2.57 9.35
C GLU A 76 -8.54 3.14 8.01
N VAL A 77 -7.33 3.68 7.98
CA VAL A 77 -6.66 4.07 6.74
C VAL A 77 -5.43 3.20 6.58
N SER A 78 -5.28 2.59 5.42
CA SER A 78 -4.19 1.67 5.15
C SER A 78 -3.53 1.98 3.82
N SER A 79 -2.28 1.55 3.67
CA SER A 79 -1.61 1.61 2.38
C SER A 79 -2.18 0.54 1.45
N ALA A 80 -2.55 0.93 0.23
CA ALA A 80 -2.93 -0.02 -0.82
C ALA A 80 -1.77 -0.94 -1.17
N GLY A 81 -0.55 -0.49 -0.92
CA GLY A 81 0.65 -1.25 -1.19
C GLY A 81 1.08 -2.21 -0.10
N ALA A 82 0.39 -2.21 1.07
CA ALA A 82 0.73 -3.16 2.12
C ALA A 82 0.58 -4.58 1.59
N GLU A 83 1.68 -5.31 1.50
CA GLU A 83 1.73 -6.67 0.95
C GLU A 83 1.32 -6.77 -0.54
N ARG A 84 1.20 -5.65 -1.24
CA ARG A 84 0.88 -5.68 -2.67
C ARG A 84 1.99 -6.32 -3.46
N GLU A 85 1.63 -7.27 -4.33
CA GLU A 85 2.59 -7.90 -5.22
C GLU A 85 2.84 -7.02 -6.45
N LEU A 86 4.11 -6.82 -6.77
CA LEU A 86 4.52 -6.11 -7.97
C LEU A 86 4.68 -7.13 -9.10
N LYS A 87 3.87 -7.03 -10.15
CA LYS A 87 3.85 -8.00 -11.26
C LYS A 87 4.26 -7.41 -12.58
N ARG A 88 3.83 -6.18 -12.87
CA ARG A 88 4.02 -5.53 -14.16
C ARG A 88 5.18 -4.56 -14.12
N PRO A 89 5.85 -4.29 -15.25
CA PRO A 89 6.92 -3.29 -15.28
C PRO A 89 6.49 -1.92 -14.71
N GLY A 90 5.25 -1.49 -14.98
CA GLY A 90 4.72 -0.24 -14.44
C GLY A 90 4.63 -0.22 -12.92
N ASP A 91 4.37 -1.37 -12.28
CA ASP A 91 4.34 -1.47 -10.83
C ASP A 91 5.73 -1.18 -10.25
N PHE A 92 6.77 -1.72 -10.86
CA PHE A 92 8.15 -1.50 -10.42
C PHE A 92 8.58 -0.05 -10.63
N GLU A 93 8.18 0.57 -11.73
CA GLU A 93 8.46 2.00 -11.97
C GLU A 93 7.79 2.88 -10.93
N ARG A 94 6.52 2.59 -10.62
CA ARG A 94 5.73 3.35 -9.65
C ARG A 94 6.35 3.31 -8.25
N TYR A 95 6.86 2.15 -7.86
CA TYR A 95 7.38 1.93 -6.50
C TYR A 95 8.91 1.93 -6.43
N MET A 96 9.57 2.49 -7.43
CA MET A 96 11.01 2.67 -7.37
C MET A 96 11.37 3.52 -6.15
N GLY A 97 12.31 3.04 -5.34
CA GLY A 97 12.67 3.68 -4.07
C GLY A 97 11.91 3.16 -2.85
N ALA A 98 10.86 2.36 -3.05
CA ALA A 98 10.09 1.78 -1.95
C ALA A 98 10.79 0.55 -1.36
N LEU A 99 10.48 0.24 -0.11
CA LEU A 99 10.94 -1.00 0.53
C LEU A 99 10.13 -2.17 -0.01
N VAL A 100 10.82 -3.21 -0.48
CA VAL A 100 10.19 -4.40 -1.04
C VAL A 100 10.82 -5.65 -0.48
N GLU A 101 10.07 -6.77 -0.53
CA GLU A 101 10.58 -8.10 -0.24
C GLU A 101 10.57 -8.91 -1.53
N VAL A 102 11.72 -9.50 -1.86
CA VAL A 102 11.86 -10.43 -2.99
C VAL A 102 11.89 -11.84 -2.43
N LYS A 103 10.95 -12.68 -2.86
CA LYS A 103 10.93 -14.11 -2.54
C LYS A 103 11.54 -14.89 -3.68
N HIS A 104 12.30 -15.91 -3.36
CA HIS A 104 13.03 -16.73 -4.33
C HIS A 104 12.39 -18.10 -4.48
N TYR A 105 12.49 -18.70 -5.67
CA TYR A 105 12.07 -20.08 -5.89
C TYR A 105 12.93 -21.04 -5.09
N GLN A 106 14.23 -20.76 -5.01
CA GLN A 106 15.18 -21.51 -4.20
C GLN A 106 16.08 -20.53 -3.46
N PRO A 107 16.64 -20.93 -2.30
CA PRO A 107 17.49 -20.02 -1.53
C PRO A 107 18.60 -19.40 -2.37
N VAL A 108 18.78 -18.08 -2.22
CA VAL A 108 19.86 -17.31 -2.84
C VAL A 108 20.72 -16.78 -1.69
N ASN A 109 22.03 -17.05 -1.72
CA ASN A 109 22.95 -16.67 -0.65
C ASN A 109 22.45 -17.15 0.73
N GLY A 110 21.83 -18.35 0.77
CA GLY A 110 21.35 -18.95 1.99
C GLY A 110 20.01 -18.45 2.51
N ALA A 111 19.33 -17.55 1.78
CA ALA A 111 18.06 -16.99 2.20
C ALA A 111 16.96 -17.21 1.16
N LYS A 112 15.75 -17.49 1.64
CA LYS A 112 14.58 -17.67 0.77
C LYS A 112 13.97 -16.35 0.32
N SER A 113 14.30 -15.25 1.00
CA SER A 113 13.84 -13.91 0.65
C SER A 113 14.87 -12.87 1.06
N HIS A 114 14.78 -11.71 0.42
CA HIS A 114 15.61 -10.55 0.74
C HIS A 114 14.71 -9.32 0.78
N VAL A 115 14.98 -8.44 1.72
CA VAL A 115 14.27 -7.17 1.90
C VAL A 115 15.24 -6.02 1.63
N GLY A 116 14.83 -5.07 0.82
CA GLY A 116 15.64 -3.90 0.52
C GLY A 116 14.86 -2.86 -0.25
N LYS A 117 15.52 -1.74 -0.52
CA LYS A 117 14.96 -0.66 -1.30
C LYS A 117 15.05 -1.02 -2.79
N LEU A 118 13.94 -0.88 -3.51
CA LEU A 118 13.92 -1.16 -4.95
C LEU A 118 14.64 -0.04 -5.69
N VAL A 119 15.76 -0.38 -6.33
CA VAL A 119 16.58 0.59 -7.06
C VAL A 119 16.73 0.29 -8.55
N GLY A 120 16.27 -0.87 -8.99
CA GLY A 120 16.32 -1.23 -10.41
C GLY A 120 15.40 -2.38 -10.75
N TYR A 121 14.89 -2.35 -11.98
CA TYR A 121 14.10 -3.44 -12.56
C TYR A 121 14.38 -3.48 -14.05
N ASP A 122 14.70 -4.67 -14.56
CA ASP A 122 14.95 -4.87 -15.99
C ASP A 122 14.46 -6.26 -16.39
N ASN A 123 13.34 -6.30 -17.13
CA ASN A 123 12.79 -7.51 -17.75
C ASN A 123 12.71 -8.72 -16.80
N GLY A 124 12.29 -8.47 -15.57
CA GLY A 124 12.16 -9.52 -14.55
C GLY A 124 13.32 -9.61 -13.56
N ALA A 125 14.45 -9.02 -13.87
CA ALA A 125 15.57 -8.91 -12.94
C ALA A 125 15.32 -7.72 -12.00
N VAL A 126 15.55 -7.92 -10.71
CA VAL A 126 15.30 -6.91 -9.68
C VAL A 126 16.60 -6.57 -8.97
N THR A 127 16.85 -5.28 -8.76
CA THR A 127 17.99 -4.79 -7.99
C THR A 127 17.49 -4.11 -6.72
N LEU A 128 18.02 -4.55 -5.58
CA LEU A 128 17.72 -3.97 -4.28
C LEU A 128 18.96 -3.30 -3.70
N GLU A 129 18.75 -2.23 -2.94
CA GLU A 129 19.77 -1.68 -2.07
C GLU A 129 19.61 -2.28 -0.68
N ILE A 130 20.59 -3.06 -0.26
CA ILE A 130 20.60 -3.74 1.04
C ILE A 130 21.88 -3.31 1.76
N ASN A 131 21.73 -2.68 2.92
CA ASN A 131 22.85 -2.16 3.72
C ASN A 131 23.79 -1.25 2.92
N GLY A 132 23.24 -0.44 2.02
CA GLY A 132 24.02 0.49 1.20
C GLY A 132 24.65 -0.12 -0.05
N GLU A 133 24.42 -1.41 -0.31
CA GLU A 133 24.95 -2.11 -1.48
C GLU A 133 23.86 -2.53 -2.44
N ALA A 134 24.12 -2.39 -3.73
CA ALA A 134 23.19 -2.84 -4.78
C ALA A 134 23.37 -4.35 -4.98
N VAL A 135 22.27 -5.10 -4.83
CA VAL A 135 22.24 -6.55 -5.03
C VAL A 135 21.21 -6.86 -6.10
N SER A 136 21.62 -7.55 -7.14
CA SER A 136 20.74 -7.90 -8.26
C SER A 136 20.36 -9.38 -8.23
N PHE A 137 19.09 -9.66 -8.57
CA PHE A 137 18.57 -11.01 -8.68
C PHE A 137 18.03 -11.22 -10.09
N ASP A 138 18.42 -12.32 -10.72
CA ASP A 138 17.96 -12.67 -12.06
C ASP A 138 16.47 -13.04 -12.03
N LYS A 139 15.81 -12.90 -13.17
CA LYS A 139 14.41 -13.29 -13.33
C LYS A 139 14.14 -14.72 -12.83
N ALA A 140 15.06 -15.66 -13.08
CA ALA A 140 14.93 -17.04 -12.64
C ALA A 140 15.00 -17.22 -11.12
N GLN A 141 15.55 -16.26 -10.40
CA GLN A 141 15.69 -16.27 -8.95
C GLN A 141 14.52 -15.58 -8.24
N VAL A 142 13.72 -14.78 -8.95
CA VAL A 142 12.64 -13.98 -8.39
C VAL A 142 11.32 -14.71 -8.55
N ALA A 143 10.75 -15.24 -7.46
CA ALA A 143 9.44 -15.87 -7.46
C ALA A 143 8.33 -14.84 -7.28
N GLN A 144 8.55 -13.85 -6.42
CA GLN A 144 7.55 -12.85 -6.08
C GLN A 144 8.24 -11.61 -5.52
N VAL A 145 7.70 -10.43 -5.81
CA VAL A 145 8.11 -9.16 -5.20
C VAL A 145 6.90 -8.52 -4.57
N ARG A 146 7.00 -8.18 -3.30
CA ARG A 146 5.92 -7.52 -2.55
C ARG A 146 6.40 -6.24 -1.92
N LEU A 147 5.53 -5.25 -1.89
CA LEU A 147 5.78 -4.04 -1.10
C LEU A 147 5.77 -4.36 0.39
N ARG A 148 6.69 -3.73 1.11
CA ARG A 148 6.74 -3.76 2.57
C ARG A 148 6.46 -2.36 3.08
N VAL A 149 5.59 -2.27 4.10
CA VAL A 149 5.29 -1.00 4.75
C VAL A 149 5.94 -1.04 6.13
N GLU A 150 6.84 -0.10 6.39
CA GLU A 150 7.42 0.09 7.71
C GLU A 150 6.51 1.00 8.54
N PHE A 151 6.13 0.50 9.69
CA PHE A 151 5.35 1.26 10.66
C PHE A 151 6.19 1.59 11.88
#